data_35a9ec8c7f865210745993b59de1eea6
#
_entry.id   35a9ec8c7f865210745993b59de1eea6
#
_cell.length_a   1.000
_cell.length_b   1.000
_cell.length_c   1.000
_cell.angle_alpha   90.00
_cell.angle_beta   90.00
_cell.angle_gamma   90.00
#
_symmetry.space_group_name_H-M   'P 1'
#
loop_
_entity.id
_entity.type
_entity.pdbx_description
1 polymer ?
#
loop_
_entity_poly.entity_id
_entity_poly.type
_entity_poly.pdbx_seq_one_letter_code
_entity_poly.pdbx_strand_id
1 'polypeptide(L)'
;KIAIRVLRDYNCIPDKGYDIIISSNIPINSGLSSSSALIIAWINFLLNTFSTHKVSAELLAEISYRIEVIEIGNSGGKMDQYTISFGKTIFLDTLEDKVTPYDHDLCDMIIGVSNQEKDTEGLLKKLKTNALISIDLVKKKFPKFDIYNPLSYELEKFLAELDEELRPYFRAAIGNYKITLNAQNEFNKSFLNIEKISKLMSEHH
;
A
#
# COMPACT_ATOMS: atom_id res chain seq x y z
N LYS A 1 19.61 -12.05 -3.53
CA LYS A 1 19.59 -13.07 -4.62
C LYS A 1 18.31 -12.93 -5.48
N ILE A 2 17.11 -12.87 -4.88
CA ILE A 2 15.83 -12.75 -5.62
C ILE A 2 15.82 -11.50 -6.49
N ALA A 3 16.18 -10.33 -5.96
CA ALA A 3 16.23 -9.07 -6.71
C ALA A 3 17.10 -9.19 -7.98
N ILE A 4 18.32 -9.76 -7.87
CA ILE A 4 19.21 -9.95 -9.02
C ILE A 4 18.59 -10.91 -10.06
N ARG A 5 17.84 -11.92 -9.62
CA ARG A 5 17.15 -12.83 -10.54
C ARG A 5 16.05 -12.11 -11.31
N VAL A 6 15.20 -11.36 -10.61
CA VAL A 6 14.09 -10.61 -11.23
C VAL A 6 14.61 -9.53 -12.17
N LEU A 7 15.68 -8.83 -11.79
CA LEU A 7 16.24 -7.74 -12.60
C LEU A 7 16.83 -8.21 -13.94
N ARG A 8 17.12 -9.49 -14.11
CA ARG A 8 17.51 -10.05 -15.44
C ARG A 8 16.42 -9.87 -16.49
N ASP A 9 15.15 -9.94 -16.08
CA ASP A 9 14.00 -9.71 -16.99
C ASP A 9 13.95 -8.25 -17.47
N TYR A 10 14.67 -7.36 -16.79
CA TYR A 10 14.79 -5.93 -17.12
C TYR A 10 16.17 -5.56 -17.69
N ASN A 11 16.89 -6.54 -18.25
CA ASN A 11 18.23 -6.38 -18.80
C ASN A 11 19.24 -5.73 -17.83
N CYS A 12 19.04 -5.93 -16.52
CA CYS A 12 19.96 -5.47 -15.49
C CYS A 12 20.75 -6.67 -14.96
N ILE A 13 21.98 -6.83 -15.49
CA ILE A 13 22.86 -7.96 -15.18
C ILE A 13 24.15 -7.40 -14.61
N PRO A 14 24.39 -7.54 -13.28
CA PRO A 14 25.65 -7.13 -12.69
C PRO A 14 26.83 -7.87 -13.33
N ASP A 15 27.81 -7.15 -13.85
CA ASP A 15 29.03 -7.64 -14.50
C ASP A 15 30.24 -7.64 -13.56
N LYS A 16 30.11 -7.00 -12.39
CA LYS A 16 31.15 -6.90 -11.36
C LYS A 16 30.55 -6.90 -9.97
N GLY A 17 31.34 -7.22 -8.96
CA GLY A 17 30.99 -7.14 -7.55
C GLY A 17 31.29 -5.76 -6.96
N TYR A 18 30.61 -5.46 -5.85
CA TYR A 18 30.82 -4.27 -5.03
C TYR A 18 30.87 -4.66 -3.56
N ASP A 19 31.71 -3.99 -2.80
CA ASP A 19 31.58 -3.95 -1.35
C ASP A 19 30.48 -2.93 -1.00
N ILE A 20 29.46 -3.39 -0.24
CA ILE A 20 28.26 -2.62 -0.01
C ILE A 20 28.11 -2.37 1.48
N ILE A 21 27.97 -1.10 1.85
CA ILE A 21 27.63 -0.67 3.21
C ILE A 21 26.19 -0.16 3.16
N ILE A 22 25.32 -0.73 4.01
CA ILE A 22 23.93 -0.31 4.17
C ILE A 22 23.78 0.38 5.50
N SER A 23 23.24 1.61 5.50
CA SER A 23 22.86 2.34 6.71
C SER A 23 21.43 2.88 6.56
N SER A 24 20.70 2.96 7.66
CA SER A 24 19.33 3.46 7.68
C SER A 24 19.03 4.13 9.02
N ASN A 25 18.28 5.21 8.98
CA ASN A 25 17.67 5.84 10.14
C ASN A 25 16.18 5.48 10.29
N ILE A 26 15.64 4.63 9.39
CA ILE A 26 14.27 4.13 9.50
C ILE A 26 14.25 3.04 10.57
N PRO A 27 13.44 3.17 11.62
CA PRO A 27 13.32 2.14 12.66
C PRO A 27 12.84 0.82 12.07
N ILE A 28 13.53 -0.28 12.42
CA ILE A 28 13.18 -1.62 11.93
C ILE A 28 11.96 -2.13 12.72
N ASN A 29 11.05 -2.86 12.04
CA ASN A 29 9.83 -3.44 12.61
C ASN A 29 8.88 -2.44 13.30
N SER A 30 8.94 -1.18 12.92
CA SER A 30 8.12 -0.10 13.50
C SER A 30 6.85 0.22 12.70
N GLY A 31 6.57 -0.51 11.62
CA GLY A 31 5.44 -0.24 10.73
C GLY A 31 5.71 0.90 9.73
N LEU A 32 6.96 1.33 9.58
CA LEU A 32 7.39 2.37 8.64
C LEU A 32 7.98 1.82 7.34
N SER A 33 7.58 0.63 6.94
CA SER A 33 7.95 -0.01 5.67
C SER A 33 9.46 -0.07 5.41
N SER A 34 10.26 -0.33 6.47
CA SER A 34 11.71 -0.39 6.37
C SER A 34 12.22 -1.47 5.40
N SER A 35 11.49 -2.57 5.24
CA SER A 35 11.79 -3.63 4.27
C SER A 35 11.65 -3.14 2.83
N SER A 36 10.54 -2.51 2.50
CA SER A 36 10.30 -1.95 1.17
C SER A 36 11.29 -0.84 0.83
N ALA A 37 11.62 0.03 1.81
CA ALA A 37 12.63 1.06 1.63
C ALA A 37 14.01 0.48 1.28
N LEU A 38 14.43 -0.58 1.97
CA LEU A 38 15.69 -1.27 1.68
C LEU A 38 15.68 -1.93 0.30
N ILE A 39 14.59 -2.61 -0.05
CA ILE A 39 14.44 -3.28 -1.37
C ILE A 39 14.48 -2.24 -2.48
N ILE A 40 13.77 -1.12 -2.34
CA ILE A 40 13.74 -0.05 -3.34
C ILE A 40 15.11 0.61 -3.50
N ALA A 41 15.78 0.92 -2.41
CA ALA A 41 17.14 1.47 -2.46
C ALA A 41 18.10 0.53 -3.18
N TRP A 42 18.01 -0.77 -2.89
CA TRP A 42 18.82 -1.81 -3.53
C TRP A 42 18.52 -1.94 -5.03
N ILE A 43 17.27 -1.98 -5.43
CA ILE A 43 16.86 -2.07 -6.84
C ILE A 43 17.29 -0.82 -7.60
N ASN A 44 17.07 0.36 -7.00
CA ASN A 44 17.46 1.64 -7.58
C ASN A 44 18.98 1.69 -7.84
N PHE A 45 19.79 1.25 -6.88
CA PHE A 45 21.24 1.12 -7.06
C PHE A 45 21.56 0.20 -8.22
N LEU A 46 21.00 -1.00 -8.28
CA LEU A 46 21.30 -1.98 -9.33
C LEU A 46 20.89 -1.48 -10.72
N LEU A 47 19.69 -0.91 -10.84
CA LEU A 47 19.23 -0.38 -12.12
C LEU A 47 20.07 0.80 -12.62
N ASN A 48 20.41 1.74 -11.74
CA ASN A 48 21.23 2.89 -12.14
C ASN A 48 22.70 2.50 -12.43
N THR A 49 23.17 1.38 -11.88
CA THR A 49 24.56 0.94 -12.08
C THR A 49 24.74 -0.01 -13.27
N PHE A 50 23.78 -0.90 -13.51
CA PHE A 50 23.92 -2.02 -14.43
C PHE A 50 22.86 -2.07 -15.54
N SER A 51 21.92 -1.12 -15.58
CA SER A 51 20.92 -1.04 -16.64
C SER A 51 21.12 0.21 -17.49
N THR A 52 20.75 0.13 -18.76
CA THR A 52 20.70 1.28 -19.68
C THR A 52 19.33 1.96 -19.69
N HIS A 53 18.34 1.38 -19.02
CA HIS A 53 17.00 1.92 -18.96
C HIS A 53 16.92 3.10 -17.99
N LYS A 54 16.15 4.13 -18.37
CA LYS A 54 15.81 5.22 -17.45
C LYS A 54 14.93 4.67 -16.32
N VAL A 55 15.36 4.88 -15.10
CA VAL A 55 14.64 4.44 -13.91
C VAL A 55 13.53 5.46 -13.60
N SER A 56 12.27 5.02 -13.67
CA SER A 56 11.12 5.81 -13.22
C SER A 56 10.62 5.31 -11.87
N ALA A 57 9.82 6.14 -11.18
CA ALA A 57 9.19 5.76 -9.92
C ALA A 57 8.25 4.56 -10.08
N GLU A 58 7.50 4.54 -11.19
CA GLU A 58 6.60 3.43 -11.53
C GLU A 58 7.36 2.13 -11.69
N LEU A 59 8.45 2.15 -12.47
CA LEU A 59 9.29 0.97 -12.69
C LEU A 59 9.88 0.44 -11.38
N LEU A 60 10.39 1.33 -10.52
CA LEU A 60 10.89 0.96 -9.20
C LEU A 60 9.80 0.32 -8.34
N ALA A 61 8.61 0.91 -8.31
CA ALA A 61 7.48 0.42 -7.54
C ALA A 61 7.05 -0.97 -8.02
N GLU A 62 6.91 -1.15 -9.34
CA GLU A 62 6.49 -2.42 -9.94
C GLU A 62 7.50 -3.55 -9.65
N ILE A 63 8.79 -3.30 -9.89
CA ILE A 63 9.83 -4.30 -9.62
C ILE A 63 9.90 -4.63 -8.13
N SER A 64 9.81 -3.62 -7.26
CA SER A 64 9.84 -3.81 -5.81
C SER A 64 8.65 -4.63 -5.33
N TYR A 65 7.45 -4.32 -5.82
CA TYR A 65 6.25 -5.10 -5.53
C TYR A 65 6.39 -6.55 -6.00
N ARG A 66 6.87 -6.76 -7.22
CA ARG A 66 7.13 -8.12 -7.73
C ARG A 66 8.09 -8.88 -6.82
N ILE A 67 9.18 -8.27 -6.39
CA ILE A 67 10.19 -8.92 -5.53
C ILE A 67 9.62 -9.20 -4.14
N GLU A 68 9.04 -8.21 -3.49
CA GLU A 68 8.65 -8.31 -2.09
C GLU A 68 7.36 -9.11 -1.90
N VAL A 69 6.37 -8.90 -2.75
CA VAL A 69 5.04 -9.50 -2.58
C VAL A 69 4.89 -10.78 -3.40
N ILE A 70 5.32 -10.80 -4.65
CA ILE A 70 5.10 -11.96 -5.53
C ILE A 70 6.17 -13.04 -5.30
N GLU A 71 7.46 -12.66 -5.34
CA GLU A 71 8.56 -13.64 -5.31
C GLU A 71 8.95 -14.08 -3.89
N ILE A 72 8.84 -13.18 -2.90
CA ILE A 72 9.08 -13.49 -1.48
C ILE A 72 7.80 -14.05 -0.82
N GLY A 73 6.64 -13.63 -1.29
CA GLY A 73 5.35 -14.10 -0.79
C GLY A 73 4.81 -13.32 0.42
N ASN A 74 5.22 -12.07 0.60
CA ASN A 74 4.69 -11.22 1.66
C ASN A 74 3.21 -10.92 1.46
N SER A 75 2.44 -10.82 2.54
CA SER A 75 0.99 -10.59 2.52
C SER A 75 0.57 -9.15 2.20
N GLY A 76 1.52 -8.25 1.95
CA GLY A 76 1.29 -6.83 1.68
C GLY A 76 0.55 -6.55 0.36
N GLY A 77 0.16 -5.29 0.19
CA GLY A 77 -0.34 -4.73 -1.07
C GLY A 77 0.74 -3.94 -1.81
N LYS A 78 0.33 -3.07 -2.74
CA LYS A 78 1.22 -2.21 -3.55
C LYS A 78 1.63 -0.91 -2.85
N MET A 79 0.98 -0.55 -1.73
CA MET A 79 1.04 0.78 -1.12
C MET A 79 2.47 1.21 -0.78
N ASP A 80 3.21 0.39 -0.06
CA ASP A 80 4.54 0.74 0.45
C ASP A 80 5.53 0.98 -0.69
N GLN A 81 5.57 0.06 -1.66
CA GLN A 81 6.50 0.14 -2.78
C GLN A 81 6.24 1.37 -3.64
N TYR A 82 4.96 1.68 -3.92
CA TYR A 82 4.59 2.83 -4.71
C TYR A 82 4.85 4.14 -3.98
N THR A 83 4.41 4.27 -2.72
CA THR A 83 4.61 5.50 -1.93
C THR A 83 6.10 5.83 -1.77
N ILE A 84 6.94 4.85 -1.46
CA ILE A 84 8.38 5.06 -1.29
C ILE A 84 9.05 5.40 -2.63
N SER A 85 8.68 4.73 -3.71
CA SER A 85 9.28 4.97 -5.03
C SER A 85 8.95 6.36 -5.57
N PHE A 86 7.74 6.85 -5.33
CA PHE A 86 7.32 8.20 -5.73
C PHE A 86 7.86 9.29 -4.80
N GLY A 87 8.13 8.97 -3.52
CA GLY A 87 8.63 9.94 -2.53
C GLY A 87 7.67 11.09 -2.25
N LYS A 88 6.36 10.89 -2.44
CA LYS A 88 5.30 11.89 -2.29
C LYS A 88 4.05 11.26 -1.68
N THR A 89 3.11 12.11 -1.28
CA THR A 89 1.73 11.65 -1.06
C THR A 89 1.13 11.23 -2.40
N ILE A 90 0.58 10.04 -2.46
CA ILE A 90 -0.04 9.50 -3.67
C ILE A 90 -1.42 8.95 -3.38
N PHE A 91 -2.30 9.02 -4.37
CA PHE A 91 -3.46 8.15 -4.48
C PHE A 91 -3.14 7.04 -5.48
N LEU A 92 -3.24 5.79 -5.03
CA LEU A 92 -3.01 4.63 -5.87
C LEU A 92 -4.34 3.92 -6.13
N ASP A 93 -4.82 4.01 -7.36
CA ASP A 93 -5.92 3.18 -7.85
C ASP A 93 -5.38 1.81 -8.24
N THR A 94 -5.64 0.81 -7.39
CA THR A 94 -5.14 -0.55 -7.59
C THR A 94 -5.96 -1.35 -8.61
N LEU A 95 -7.10 -0.84 -9.05
CA LEU A 95 -7.91 -1.45 -10.11
C LEU A 95 -7.37 -1.08 -11.49
N GLU A 96 -6.99 0.19 -11.67
CA GLU A 96 -6.47 0.72 -12.94
C GLU A 96 -4.94 0.80 -12.97
N ASP A 97 -4.27 0.43 -11.88
CA ASP A 97 -2.82 0.61 -11.66
C ASP A 97 -2.35 2.06 -11.92
N LYS A 98 -3.19 3.01 -11.53
CA LYS A 98 -2.95 4.43 -11.77
C LYS A 98 -2.52 5.15 -10.50
N VAL A 99 -1.45 5.92 -10.61
CA VAL A 99 -0.93 6.76 -9.52
C VAL A 99 -1.25 8.22 -9.79
N THR A 100 -1.78 8.89 -8.78
CA THR A 100 -1.96 10.34 -8.77
C THR A 100 -1.10 10.92 -7.65
N PRO A 101 0.03 11.56 -7.95
CA PRO A 101 0.86 12.22 -6.93
C PRO A 101 0.29 13.58 -6.54
N TYR A 102 0.49 13.95 -5.28
CA TYR A 102 0.11 15.25 -4.71
C TYR A 102 1.33 15.96 -4.14
N ASP A 103 1.39 17.27 -4.35
CA ASP A 103 2.51 18.14 -3.90
C ASP A 103 2.11 19.01 -2.68
N HIS A 104 1.08 18.60 -1.92
CA HIS A 104 0.69 19.32 -0.71
C HIS A 104 1.69 19.07 0.43
N ASP A 105 2.00 20.14 1.15
CA ASP A 105 2.73 20.04 2.42
C ASP A 105 1.79 19.50 3.51
N LEU A 106 2.15 18.37 4.08
CA LEU A 106 1.40 17.71 5.17
C LEU A 106 1.86 18.16 6.56
N CYS A 107 2.78 19.12 6.65
CA CYS A 107 3.43 19.52 7.89
C CYS A 107 4.25 18.39 8.55
N ASP A 108 4.78 18.66 9.73
CA ASP A 108 5.53 17.67 10.50
C ASP A 108 4.60 16.59 11.07
N MET A 109 5.00 15.34 10.92
CA MET A 109 4.31 14.20 11.52
C MET A 109 5.09 13.68 12.72
N ILE A 110 4.37 13.39 13.81
CA ILE A 110 4.95 12.82 15.02
C ILE A 110 4.75 11.30 15.01
N ILE A 111 5.83 10.57 15.17
CA ILE A 111 5.82 9.11 15.23
C ILE A 111 5.97 8.67 16.68
N GLY A 112 4.94 7.99 17.20
CA GLY A 112 4.99 7.34 18.52
C GLY A 112 5.58 5.93 18.40
N VAL A 113 6.61 5.63 19.22
CA VAL A 113 7.20 4.30 19.26
C VAL A 113 6.62 3.52 20.42
N SER A 114 5.84 2.46 20.15
CA SER A 114 5.18 1.64 21.18
C SER A 114 6.11 0.66 21.87
N ASN A 115 7.29 0.39 21.35
CA ASN A 115 8.21 -0.67 21.75
C ASN A 115 7.58 -2.08 21.79
N GLN A 116 6.51 -2.28 21.05
CA GLN A 116 5.87 -3.59 20.87
C GLN A 116 6.21 -4.15 19.49
N GLU A 117 6.65 -5.39 19.45
CA GLU A 117 6.83 -6.10 18.20
C GLU A 117 5.47 -6.30 17.51
N LYS A 118 5.42 -6.00 16.23
CA LYS A 118 4.21 -6.15 15.43
C LYS A 118 4.22 -7.51 14.73
N ASP A 119 3.30 -8.40 15.09
CA ASP A 119 2.94 -9.54 14.23
C ASP A 119 2.13 -9.06 13.04
N THR A 120 2.86 -8.48 12.08
CA THR A 120 2.26 -7.85 10.91
C THR A 120 1.70 -8.88 9.95
N GLU A 121 2.37 -10.01 9.80
CA GLU A 121 2.10 -10.95 8.72
C GLU A 121 0.84 -11.78 8.98
N GLY A 122 0.70 -12.35 10.16
CA GLY A 122 -0.48 -13.14 10.54
C GLY A 122 -1.75 -12.30 10.63
N LEU A 123 -1.67 -11.15 11.28
CA LEU A 123 -2.81 -10.25 11.46
C LEU A 123 -3.30 -9.67 10.14
N LEU A 124 -2.41 -9.10 9.31
CA LEU A 124 -2.80 -8.53 8.02
C LEU A 124 -3.38 -9.58 7.07
N LYS A 125 -2.82 -10.78 7.06
CA LYS A 125 -3.37 -11.90 6.27
C LYS A 125 -4.80 -12.23 6.70
N LYS A 126 -5.06 -12.32 8.01
CA LYS A 126 -6.40 -12.60 8.55
C LYS A 126 -7.38 -11.48 8.17
N LEU A 127 -7.02 -10.21 8.39
CA LEU A 127 -7.86 -9.06 8.06
C LEU A 127 -8.22 -9.04 6.57
N LYS A 128 -7.23 -9.18 5.70
CA LYS A 128 -7.42 -9.22 4.23
C LYS A 128 -8.31 -10.39 3.82
N THR A 129 -8.04 -11.59 4.34
CA THR A 129 -8.82 -12.79 3.99
C THR A 129 -10.28 -12.64 4.37
N ASN A 130 -10.57 -12.21 5.60
CA ASN A 130 -11.95 -12.04 6.07
C ASN A 130 -12.69 -10.92 5.34
N ALA A 131 -12.02 -9.82 5.01
CA ALA A 131 -12.59 -8.76 4.17
C ALA A 131 -12.97 -9.29 2.79
N LEU A 132 -12.07 -10.03 2.12
CA LEU A 132 -12.35 -10.61 0.80
C LEU A 132 -13.47 -11.65 0.84
N ILE A 133 -13.50 -12.52 1.86
CA ILE A 133 -14.59 -13.49 2.04
C ILE A 133 -15.93 -12.77 2.21
N SER A 134 -15.99 -11.75 3.06
CA SER A 134 -17.23 -10.99 3.31
C SER A 134 -17.73 -10.30 2.04
N ILE A 135 -16.83 -9.70 1.25
CA ILE A 135 -17.15 -9.05 -0.03
C ILE A 135 -17.68 -10.07 -1.04
N ASP A 136 -17.03 -11.24 -1.14
CA ASP A 136 -17.45 -12.31 -2.06
C ASP A 136 -18.83 -12.86 -1.71
N LEU A 137 -19.12 -13.08 -0.43
CA LEU A 137 -20.43 -13.51 0.05
C LEU A 137 -21.53 -12.51 -0.30
N VAL A 138 -21.28 -11.21 -0.10
CA VAL A 138 -22.23 -10.16 -0.49
C VAL A 138 -22.42 -10.13 -2.01
N LYS A 139 -21.33 -10.20 -2.81
CA LYS A 139 -21.42 -10.26 -4.28
C LYS A 139 -22.25 -11.44 -4.79
N LYS A 140 -22.13 -12.61 -4.17
CA LYS A 140 -22.92 -13.79 -4.55
C LYS A 140 -24.42 -13.58 -4.34
N LYS A 141 -24.82 -12.92 -3.22
CA LYS A 141 -26.22 -12.64 -2.93
C LYS A 141 -26.76 -11.41 -3.68
N PHE A 142 -25.91 -10.45 -3.92
CA PHE A 142 -26.25 -9.19 -4.59
C PHE A 142 -25.34 -8.95 -5.80
N PRO A 143 -25.63 -9.55 -6.96
CA PRO A 143 -24.76 -9.46 -8.15
C PRO A 143 -24.50 -8.05 -8.67
N LYS A 144 -25.34 -7.08 -8.30
CA LYS A 144 -25.17 -5.64 -8.61
C LYS A 144 -24.35 -4.89 -7.59
N PHE A 145 -23.91 -5.56 -6.51
CA PHE A 145 -23.06 -4.92 -5.51
C PHE A 145 -21.70 -4.62 -6.11
N ASP A 146 -21.28 -3.38 -5.97
CA ASP A 146 -19.96 -2.90 -6.36
C ASP A 146 -19.31 -2.20 -5.17
N ILE A 147 -18.19 -2.73 -4.69
CA ILE A 147 -17.44 -2.15 -3.57
C ILE A 147 -16.96 -0.73 -3.88
N TYR A 148 -16.70 -0.43 -5.15
CA TYR A 148 -16.23 0.87 -5.60
C TYR A 148 -17.36 1.91 -5.75
N ASN A 149 -18.62 1.47 -5.62
CA ASN A 149 -19.78 2.35 -5.60
C ASN A 149 -20.76 1.97 -4.48
N PRO A 150 -20.33 2.02 -3.20
CA PRO A 150 -21.15 1.59 -2.08
C PRO A 150 -22.22 2.64 -1.77
N LEU A 151 -23.47 2.29 -1.92
CA LEU A 151 -24.59 3.10 -1.48
C LEU A 151 -24.75 2.96 0.03
N SER A 152 -24.71 4.07 0.77
CA SER A 152 -24.68 4.07 2.24
C SER A 152 -25.92 3.45 2.88
N TYR A 153 -27.09 3.57 2.24
CA TYR A 153 -28.35 3.02 2.74
C TYR A 153 -28.49 1.51 2.57
N GLU A 154 -27.62 0.87 1.77
CA GLU A 154 -27.63 -0.58 1.58
C GLU A 154 -26.72 -1.34 2.55
N LEU A 155 -25.87 -0.63 3.31
CA LEU A 155 -24.88 -1.25 4.18
C LEU A 155 -25.50 -2.24 5.18
N GLU A 156 -26.56 -1.86 5.88
CA GLU A 156 -27.22 -2.71 6.87
C GLU A 156 -27.89 -3.93 6.23
N LYS A 157 -28.42 -3.79 5.01
CA LYS A 157 -28.96 -4.89 4.21
C LYS A 157 -27.86 -5.93 3.91
N PHE A 158 -26.67 -5.48 3.52
CA PHE A 158 -25.55 -6.37 3.25
C PHE A 158 -25.01 -7.04 4.52
N LEU A 159 -24.92 -6.27 5.61
CA LEU A 159 -24.49 -6.80 6.90
C LEU A 159 -25.43 -7.85 7.47
N ALA A 160 -26.73 -7.72 7.24
CA ALA A 160 -27.71 -8.71 7.69
C ALA A 160 -27.50 -10.11 7.04
N GLU A 161 -26.87 -10.15 5.88
CA GLU A 161 -26.58 -11.38 5.12
C GLU A 161 -25.25 -12.04 5.48
N LEU A 162 -24.46 -11.40 6.35
CA LEU A 162 -23.18 -11.92 6.80
C LEU A 162 -23.25 -12.45 8.23
N ASP A 163 -22.47 -13.49 8.50
CA ASP A 163 -22.24 -13.96 9.86
C ASP A 163 -21.65 -12.84 10.72
N GLU A 164 -22.00 -12.80 12.01
CA GLU A 164 -21.58 -11.73 12.93
C GLU A 164 -20.07 -11.52 12.95
N GLU A 165 -19.30 -12.58 12.83
CA GLU A 165 -17.84 -12.55 12.80
C GLU A 165 -17.28 -11.82 11.56
N LEU A 166 -17.98 -11.83 10.44
CA LEU A 166 -17.53 -11.21 9.18
C LEU A 166 -18.00 -9.75 9.03
N ARG A 167 -19.04 -9.35 9.73
CA ARG A 167 -19.61 -7.98 9.65
C ARG A 167 -18.59 -6.87 9.91
N PRO A 168 -17.70 -6.95 10.93
CA PRO A 168 -16.71 -5.90 11.14
C PRO A 168 -15.76 -5.71 9.97
N TYR A 169 -15.33 -6.79 9.33
CA TYR A 169 -14.41 -6.74 8.18
C TYR A 169 -15.05 -6.12 6.95
N PHE A 170 -16.31 -6.46 6.67
CA PHE A 170 -17.06 -5.85 5.58
C PHE A 170 -17.32 -4.36 5.83
N ARG A 171 -17.77 -4.01 7.06
CA ARG A 171 -18.00 -2.62 7.47
C ARG A 171 -16.73 -1.78 7.34
N ALA A 172 -15.58 -2.33 7.78
CA ALA A 172 -14.28 -1.66 7.66
C ALA A 172 -13.88 -1.47 6.20
N ALA A 173 -14.03 -2.48 5.34
CA ALA A 173 -13.68 -2.36 3.92
C ALA A 173 -14.47 -1.24 3.22
N ILE A 174 -15.80 -1.20 3.42
CA ILE A 174 -16.65 -0.13 2.85
C ILE A 174 -16.33 1.24 3.47
N GLY A 175 -16.16 1.29 4.79
CA GLY A 175 -15.85 2.53 5.53
C GLY A 175 -14.53 3.13 5.08
N ASN A 176 -13.48 2.32 5.05
CA ASN A 176 -12.14 2.76 4.65
C ASN A 176 -12.10 3.23 3.19
N TYR A 177 -12.82 2.57 2.29
CA TYR A 177 -12.93 3.05 0.91
C TYR A 177 -13.58 4.44 0.84
N LYS A 178 -14.68 4.68 1.56
CA LYS A 178 -15.32 6.01 1.62
C LYS A 178 -14.38 7.08 2.20
N ILE A 179 -13.65 6.75 3.26
CA ILE A 179 -12.67 7.65 3.87
C ILE A 179 -11.58 7.99 2.86
N THR A 180 -11.08 6.99 2.12
CA THR A 180 -10.07 7.19 1.07
C THR A 180 -10.56 8.13 -0.03
N LEU A 181 -11.80 7.96 -0.51
CA LEU A 181 -12.41 8.88 -1.49
C LEU A 181 -12.57 10.30 -0.94
N ASN A 182 -12.95 10.45 0.32
CA ASN A 182 -13.06 11.76 0.98
C ASN A 182 -11.68 12.43 1.10
N ALA A 183 -10.63 11.66 1.42
CA ALA A 183 -9.27 12.15 1.45
C ALA A 183 -8.80 12.56 0.04
N GLN A 184 -9.04 11.73 -0.99
CA GLN A 184 -8.73 12.05 -2.37
C GLN A 184 -9.40 13.36 -2.82
N ASN A 185 -10.68 13.53 -2.51
CA ASN A 185 -11.41 14.77 -2.80
C ASN A 185 -10.80 15.99 -2.09
N GLU A 186 -10.24 15.82 -0.90
CA GLU A 186 -9.55 16.90 -0.20
C GLU A 186 -8.21 17.22 -0.83
N PHE A 187 -7.43 16.22 -1.20
CA PHE A 187 -6.15 16.38 -1.89
C PHE A 187 -6.28 17.00 -3.30
N ASN A 188 -7.43 16.86 -3.95
CA ASN A 188 -7.70 17.47 -5.25
C ASN A 188 -7.99 18.99 -5.17
N LYS A 189 -8.10 19.58 -3.97
CA LYS A 189 -8.31 21.01 -3.82
C LYS A 189 -7.00 21.79 -3.93
N SER A 190 -7.10 23.05 -4.31
CA SER A 190 -5.93 23.95 -4.35
C SER A 190 -5.31 24.18 -2.98
N PHE A 191 -6.10 24.12 -1.91
CA PHE A 191 -5.64 24.25 -0.52
C PHE A 191 -6.12 23.04 0.28
N LEU A 192 -5.15 22.35 0.89
CA LEU A 192 -5.41 21.19 1.71
C LEU A 192 -5.86 21.61 3.11
N ASN A 193 -7.00 21.07 3.57
CA ASN A 193 -7.41 21.22 4.96
C ASN A 193 -6.78 20.09 5.81
N ILE A 194 -5.68 20.42 6.50
CA ILE A 194 -4.91 19.48 7.32
C ILE A 194 -5.75 18.89 8.46
N GLU A 195 -6.58 19.70 9.11
CA GLU A 195 -7.46 19.25 10.20
C GLU A 195 -8.43 18.17 9.69
N LYS A 196 -8.99 18.36 8.49
CA LYS A 196 -9.88 17.38 7.87
C LYS A 196 -9.14 16.10 7.51
N ILE A 197 -7.92 16.19 6.96
CA ILE A 197 -7.09 15.00 6.68
C ILE A 197 -6.77 14.26 7.97
N SER A 198 -6.36 14.97 9.03
CA SER A 198 -6.08 14.37 10.34
C SER A 198 -7.31 13.62 10.90
N LYS A 199 -8.51 14.22 10.77
CA LYS A 199 -9.76 13.55 11.16
C LYS A 199 -10.02 12.29 10.35
N LEU A 200 -9.87 12.33 9.02
CA LEU A 200 -10.02 11.17 8.15
C LEU A 200 -9.02 10.05 8.48
N MET A 201 -7.77 10.40 8.79
CA MET A 201 -6.76 9.44 9.26
C MET A 201 -7.19 8.77 10.58
N SER A 202 -7.72 9.53 11.53
CA SER A 202 -8.22 8.98 12.79
C SER A 202 -9.47 8.09 12.60
N GLU A 203 -10.34 8.42 11.66
CA GLU A 203 -11.53 7.62 11.32
C GLU A 203 -11.14 6.31 10.61
N HIS A 204 -10.04 6.32 9.86
CA HIS A 204 -9.54 5.13 9.15
C HIS A 204 -8.87 4.13 10.08
N HIS A 205 -8.31 4.58 11.21
CA HIS A 205 -7.62 3.77 12.21
C HIS A 205 -8.62 2.97 13.05
#